data_d5a900ba42c5aa8c56db7219d6974193
#
_entry.id   d5a900ba42c5aa8c56db7219d6974193
#
_cell.length_a   1.000
_cell.length_b   1.000
_cell.length_c   1.000
_cell.angle_alpha   90.00
_cell.angle_beta   90.00
_cell.angle_gamma   90.00
#
_symmetry.space_group_name_H-M   'P 1'
#
loop_
_entity.id
_entity.type
_entity.pdbx_description
1 polymer ?
#
loop_
_entity_poly.entity_id
_entity_poly.type
_entity_poly.pdbx_seq_one_letter_code
_entity_poly.pdbx_strand_id
1 'polypeptide(L)'
;MTEMTDSGMWLEVSSPFCGIASDDLTIKVDGNTVTVIDNGDAVTKKGFETPITEISPRVNGKAVPLEQAVTHIANLLRESKQPAIAGMATDLNGARSAMALADKSRATIDSMDSNASFRNTLVLQDTGWMVTTLTEVRNRVDLLLVVGSDIERDYPRFYERMVWNKESMFDQDIESRQVVYLGKTPSGDASTSPQGKKAQVIACDDAYLPEVMSVLRALVKGKTVQAKQVGGIAVTALATLAEQLKQAKYSVVVWAASSLNFEHAETTVQTLCEMVKDLNLTTRSNGLPLGGKEGSITANYVAAWQSGFPMRTNFNRGYPDYDPY
;
A
#
# COMPACT_ATOMS: atom_id res chain seq x y z
N MET A 1 14.21 5.86 -18.31
CA MET A 1 14.01 7.30 -18.58
C MET A 1 12.85 7.43 -19.53
N THR A 2 11.89 8.29 -19.23
CA THR A 2 10.72 8.51 -20.11
C THR A 2 11.21 9.10 -21.43
N GLU A 3 10.98 8.42 -22.54
CA GLU A 3 11.40 8.85 -23.88
C GLU A 3 10.18 9.16 -24.74
N MET A 4 10.26 10.24 -25.51
CA MET A 4 9.24 10.61 -26.50
C MET A 4 9.66 10.06 -27.86
N THR A 5 8.76 9.31 -28.51
CA THR A 5 8.96 8.81 -29.87
C THR A 5 8.61 9.87 -30.92
N ASP A 6 9.07 9.71 -32.16
CA ASP A 6 8.70 10.56 -33.29
C ASP A 6 7.19 10.59 -33.58
N SER A 7 6.44 9.58 -33.08
CA SER A 7 4.99 9.50 -33.20
C SER A 7 4.21 10.21 -32.08
N GLY A 8 4.89 10.94 -31.19
CA GLY A 8 4.27 11.65 -30.07
C GLY A 8 3.81 10.76 -28.91
N MET A 9 4.35 9.54 -28.83
CA MET A 9 4.14 8.64 -27.69
C MET A 9 5.25 8.79 -26.66
N TRP A 10 4.90 8.67 -25.40
CA TRP A 10 5.82 8.65 -24.28
C TRP A 10 5.93 7.22 -23.76
N LEU A 11 7.16 6.72 -23.68
CA LEU A 11 7.49 5.37 -23.22
C LEU A 11 7.99 5.38 -21.78
N GLU A 12 7.87 4.25 -21.10
CA GLU A 12 8.36 4.07 -19.72
C GLU A 12 7.83 5.15 -18.75
N VAL A 13 6.56 5.45 -18.87
CA VAL A 13 5.90 6.43 -18.00
C VAL A 13 5.43 5.74 -16.72
N SER A 14 5.82 6.29 -15.58
CA SER A 14 5.33 5.80 -14.28
C SER A 14 3.94 6.34 -13.99
N SER A 15 3.04 5.46 -13.52
CA SER A 15 1.70 5.86 -13.09
C SER A 15 1.74 6.50 -11.69
N PRO A 16 1.24 7.70 -11.49
CA PRO A 16 1.04 8.24 -10.15
C PRO A 16 -0.17 7.64 -9.43
N PHE A 17 -1.08 6.99 -10.16
CA PHE A 17 -2.36 6.49 -9.67
C PHE A 17 -2.30 5.08 -9.11
N CYS A 18 -1.52 4.19 -9.74
CA CYS A 18 -1.23 2.86 -9.24
C CYS A 18 0.10 2.87 -8.50
N GLY A 19 0.09 2.56 -7.21
CA GLY A 19 1.26 2.69 -6.35
C GLY A 19 2.35 1.63 -6.56
N ILE A 20 2.10 0.59 -7.38
CA ILE A 20 3.01 -0.56 -7.49
C ILE A 20 3.03 -1.11 -8.91
N ALA A 21 4.25 -1.31 -9.44
CA ALA A 21 4.52 -2.04 -10.67
C ALA A 21 3.83 -1.50 -11.93
N SER A 22 3.66 -0.18 -12.01
CA SER A 22 3.10 0.52 -13.18
C SER A 22 4.05 1.64 -13.62
N ASP A 23 5.27 1.26 -14.01
CA ASP A 23 6.38 2.14 -14.38
C ASP A 23 6.82 2.00 -15.84
N ASP A 24 6.09 1.22 -16.62
CA ASP A 24 6.40 0.83 -17.99
C ASP A 24 5.29 1.22 -18.99
N LEU A 25 4.50 2.25 -18.66
CA LEU A 25 3.37 2.64 -19.49
C LEU A 25 3.83 3.26 -20.80
N THR A 26 3.06 3.03 -21.85
CA THR A 26 3.10 3.83 -23.07
C THR A 26 1.86 4.73 -23.09
N ILE A 27 2.07 6.04 -23.15
CA ILE A 27 0.99 7.02 -23.23
C ILE A 27 1.12 7.89 -24.48
N LYS A 28 -0.02 8.35 -24.97
CA LYS A 28 -0.11 9.35 -26.05
C LYS A 28 -0.73 10.62 -25.48
N VAL A 29 -0.13 11.76 -25.77
CA VAL A 29 -0.65 13.07 -25.40
C VAL A 29 -1.08 13.80 -26.67
N ASP A 30 -2.35 14.22 -26.73
CA ASP A 30 -2.92 15.00 -27.82
C ASP A 30 -3.66 16.20 -27.23
N GLY A 31 -3.02 17.37 -27.29
CA GLY A 31 -3.50 18.57 -26.61
C GLY A 31 -3.63 18.34 -25.09
N ASN A 32 -4.86 18.38 -24.57
CA ASN A 32 -5.16 18.17 -23.14
C ASN A 32 -5.68 16.74 -22.87
N THR A 33 -5.62 15.85 -23.84
CA THR A 33 -6.08 14.47 -23.70
C THR A 33 -4.89 13.53 -23.56
N VAL A 34 -4.93 12.67 -22.57
CA VAL A 34 -3.97 11.60 -22.39
C VAL A 34 -4.67 10.28 -22.64
N THR A 35 -4.05 9.41 -23.41
CA THR A 35 -4.53 8.05 -23.68
C THR A 35 -3.45 7.05 -23.28
N VAL A 36 -3.79 6.06 -22.49
CA VAL A 36 -2.91 4.95 -22.13
C VAL A 36 -2.96 3.90 -23.23
N ILE A 37 -1.85 3.76 -23.96
CA ILE A 37 -1.77 2.88 -25.15
C ILE A 37 -1.44 1.46 -24.73
N ASP A 38 -0.44 1.28 -23.85
CA ASP A 38 0.05 -0.03 -23.45
C ASP A 38 0.40 -0.10 -21.97
N ASN A 39 0.39 -1.31 -21.42
CA ASN A 39 0.70 -1.63 -20.03
C ASN A 39 -0.21 -0.98 -18.96
N GLY A 40 -1.35 -0.39 -19.38
CA GLY A 40 -2.28 0.28 -18.49
C GLY A 40 -3.28 -0.67 -17.83
N ASP A 41 -3.35 -0.61 -16.51
CA ASP A 41 -4.43 -1.20 -15.72
C ASP A 41 -5.65 -0.26 -15.60
N ALA A 42 -6.74 -0.75 -15.02
CA ALA A 42 -7.98 0.01 -14.87
C ALA A 42 -7.81 1.28 -14.00
N VAL A 43 -6.96 1.23 -12.96
CA VAL A 43 -6.69 2.36 -12.07
C VAL A 43 -5.91 3.44 -12.83
N THR A 44 -4.86 3.03 -13.53
CA THR A 44 -4.01 3.89 -14.35
C THR A 44 -4.78 4.55 -15.49
N LYS A 45 -5.55 3.77 -16.26
CA LYS A 45 -6.40 4.31 -17.35
C LYS A 45 -7.38 5.34 -16.83
N LYS A 46 -8.10 5.01 -15.77
CA LYS A 46 -9.04 5.95 -15.14
C LYS A 46 -8.35 7.26 -14.72
N GLY A 47 -7.16 7.19 -14.15
CA GLY A 47 -6.42 8.36 -13.71
C GLY A 47 -5.97 9.26 -14.87
N PHE A 48 -5.28 8.69 -15.87
CA PHE A 48 -4.77 9.44 -17.00
C PHE A 48 -5.84 9.93 -17.98
N GLU A 49 -6.86 9.12 -18.23
CA GLU A 49 -7.87 9.40 -19.25
C GLU A 49 -9.08 10.19 -18.72
N THR A 50 -9.12 10.50 -17.41
CA THR A 50 -10.15 11.38 -16.84
C THR A 50 -9.92 12.81 -17.33
N PRO A 51 -10.87 13.42 -18.08
CA PRO A 51 -10.68 14.77 -18.61
C PRO A 51 -10.57 15.82 -17.49
N ILE A 52 -9.60 16.70 -17.59
CA ILE A 52 -9.51 17.90 -16.77
C ILE A 52 -10.33 18.99 -17.45
N THR A 53 -11.54 19.23 -16.96
CA THR A 53 -12.50 20.16 -17.60
C THR A 53 -12.43 21.58 -17.07
N GLU A 54 -11.94 21.78 -15.83
CA GLU A 54 -11.88 23.08 -15.17
C GLU A 54 -10.68 23.15 -14.23
N ILE A 55 -9.76 24.07 -14.47
CA ILE A 55 -8.53 24.26 -13.70
C ILE A 55 -8.47 25.63 -12.99
N SER A 56 -9.49 26.48 -13.14
CA SER A 56 -9.49 27.82 -12.57
C SER A 56 -9.57 27.75 -11.05
N PRO A 57 -8.70 28.47 -10.32
CA PRO A 57 -8.81 28.64 -8.88
C PRO A 57 -10.16 29.27 -8.52
N ARG A 58 -10.70 28.91 -7.35
CA ARG A 58 -11.99 29.42 -6.89
C ARG A 58 -11.90 29.98 -5.47
N VAL A 59 -12.52 31.13 -5.26
CA VAL A 59 -12.73 31.70 -3.93
C VAL A 59 -14.24 31.87 -3.74
N ASN A 60 -14.79 31.33 -2.68
CA ASN A 60 -16.24 31.30 -2.40
C ASN A 60 -17.08 30.83 -3.61
N GLY A 61 -16.59 29.77 -4.30
CA GLY A 61 -17.25 29.19 -5.45
C GLY A 61 -17.11 29.96 -6.78
N LYS A 62 -16.49 31.14 -6.77
CA LYS A 62 -16.27 31.96 -7.98
C LYS A 62 -14.86 31.77 -8.51
N ALA A 63 -14.71 31.60 -9.83
CA ALA A 63 -13.41 31.56 -10.47
C ALA A 63 -12.67 32.88 -10.27
N VAL A 64 -11.38 32.79 -9.95
CA VAL A 64 -10.50 33.94 -9.71
C VAL A 64 -9.12 33.71 -10.33
N PRO A 65 -8.33 34.76 -10.62
CA PRO A 65 -6.94 34.60 -10.99
C PRO A 65 -6.13 33.88 -9.91
N LEU A 66 -5.09 33.12 -10.32
CA LEU A 66 -4.23 32.36 -9.40
C LEU A 66 -3.65 33.22 -8.28
N GLU A 67 -3.14 34.41 -8.61
CA GLU A 67 -2.55 35.35 -7.62
C GLU A 67 -3.57 35.78 -6.54
N GLN A 68 -4.82 35.97 -6.93
CA GLN A 68 -5.90 36.32 -5.98
C GLN A 68 -6.18 35.11 -5.07
N ALA A 69 -6.24 33.90 -5.58
CA ALA A 69 -6.43 32.70 -4.79
C ALA A 69 -5.27 32.48 -3.80
N VAL A 70 -4.02 32.64 -4.27
CA VAL A 70 -2.82 32.53 -3.43
C VAL A 70 -2.83 33.57 -2.31
N THR A 71 -3.15 34.82 -2.64
CA THR A 71 -3.26 35.90 -1.64
C THR A 71 -4.34 35.57 -0.60
N HIS A 72 -5.48 35.07 -1.04
CA HIS A 72 -6.56 34.70 -0.14
C HIS A 72 -6.15 33.54 0.79
N ILE A 73 -5.52 32.48 0.28
CA ILE A 73 -5.01 31.37 1.08
C ILE A 73 -3.95 31.86 2.09
N ALA A 74 -3.02 32.71 1.65
CA ALA A 74 -1.99 33.28 2.54
C ALA A 74 -2.59 34.09 3.70
N ASN A 75 -3.68 34.83 3.45
CA ASN A 75 -4.40 35.56 4.51
C ASN A 75 -5.11 34.60 5.46
N LEU A 76 -5.81 33.58 4.94
CA LEU A 76 -6.44 32.54 5.75
C LEU A 76 -5.45 31.85 6.70
N LEU A 77 -4.28 31.47 6.18
CA LEU A 77 -3.23 30.83 6.97
C LEU A 77 -2.68 31.77 8.04
N ARG A 78 -2.53 33.06 7.71
CA ARG A 78 -2.01 34.06 8.63
C ARG A 78 -3.00 34.39 9.78
N GLU A 79 -4.29 34.37 9.50
CA GLU A 79 -5.37 34.63 10.44
C GLU A 79 -5.75 33.40 11.26
N SER A 80 -5.45 32.22 10.77
CA SER A 80 -5.77 30.95 11.43
C SER A 80 -4.90 30.73 12.67
N LYS A 81 -5.52 30.30 13.76
CA LYS A 81 -4.79 29.95 14.98
C LYS A 81 -4.13 28.58 14.89
N GLN A 82 -4.76 27.66 14.19
CA GLN A 82 -4.27 26.29 14.03
C GLN A 82 -4.71 25.75 12.65
N PRO A 83 -4.00 26.12 11.59
CA PRO A 83 -4.31 25.62 10.28
C PRO A 83 -3.99 24.13 10.14
N ALA A 84 -4.72 23.43 9.27
CA ALA A 84 -4.46 22.04 8.92
C ALA A 84 -4.24 21.91 7.42
N ILE A 85 -3.20 21.17 7.03
CA ILE A 85 -2.91 20.76 5.68
C ILE A 85 -3.12 19.26 5.63
N ALA A 86 -4.23 18.81 5.06
CA ALA A 86 -4.65 17.42 5.10
C ALA A 86 -4.75 16.80 3.70
N GLY A 87 -4.84 15.47 3.65
CA GLY A 87 -5.01 14.73 2.40
C GLY A 87 -3.76 14.72 1.52
N MET A 88 -2.56 14.83 2.12
CA MET A 88 -1.32 14.86 1.36
C MET A 88 -1.09 13.55 0.61
N ALA A 89 -1.11 13.65 -0.71
CA ALA A 89 -0.74 12.61 -1.68
C ALA A 89 -0.13 13.34 -2.88
N THR A 90 1.17 13.28 -3.04
CA THR A 90 1.90 14.09 -4.02
C THR A 90 3.32 13.56 -4.24
N ASP A 91 4.01 14.14 -5.20
CA ASP A 91 5.41 13.86 -5.46
C ASP A 91 6.36 14.41 -4.37
N LEU A 92 7.64 14.14 -4.53
CA LEU A 92 8.68 14.57 -3.60
C LEU A 92 8.71 16.10 -3.41
N ASN A 93 8.60 16.87 -4.49
CA ASN A 93 8.71 18.32 -4.43
C ASN A 93 7.46 18.96 -3.84
N GLY A 94 6.28 18.44 -4.18
CA GLY A 94 5.01 18.84 -3.58
C GLY A 94 4.99 18.58 -2.08
N ALA A 95 5.44 17.40 -1.64
CA ALA A 95 5.53 17.06 -0.22
C ALA A 95 6.50 18.00 0.53
N ARG A 96 7.68 18.26 -0.02
CA ARG A 96 8.65 19.21 0.57
C ARG A 96 8.08 20.63 0.69
N SER A 97 7.39 21.10 -0.35
CA SER A 97 6.77 22.42 -0.35
C SER A 97 5.64 22.51 0.67
N ALA A 98 4.84 21.47 0.79
CA ALA A 98 3.78 21.40 1.80
C ALA A 98 4.34 21.37 3.24
N MET A 99 5.42 20.62 3.48
CA MET A 99 6.11 20.63 4.78
C MET A 99 6.67 22.01 5.14
N ALA A 100 7.31 22.70 4.18
CA ALA A 100 7.80 24.05 4.38
C ALA A 100 6.67 25.05 4.65
N LEU A 101 5.51 24.89 3.99
CA LEU A 101 4.32 25.69 4.25
C LEU A 101 3.75 25.41 5.65
N ALA A 102 3.69 24.13 6.07
CA ALA A 102 3.22 23.73 7.39
C ALA A 102 4.09 24.33 8.51
N ASP A 103 5.41 24.22 8.38
CA ASP A 103 6.35 24.82 9.34
C ASP A 103 6.17 26.34 9.43
N LYS A 104 6.12 27.04 8.29
CA LYS A 104 5.96 28.50 8.23
C LYS A 104 4.62 28.99 8.75
N SER A 105 3.54 28.26 8.51
CA SER A 105 2.18 28.57 8.94
C SER A 105 1.82 28.02 10.33
N ARG A 106 2.71 27.24 10.94
CA ARG A 106 2.47 26.52 12.20
C ARG A 106 1.28 25.55 12.10
N ALA A 107 1.12 24.94 10.93
CA ALA A 107 0.04 24.02 10.65
C ALA A 107 0.30 22.62 11.20
N THR A 108 -0.79 21.86 11.35
CA THR A 108 -0.72 20.41 11.40
C THR A 108 -0.79 19.89 9.97
N ILE A 109 0.07 18.90 9.62
CA ILE A 109 0.07 18.30 8.29
C ILE A 109 -0.21 16.80 8.37
N ASP A 110 -1.08 16.27 7.50
CA ASP A 110 -1.46 14.87 7.49
C ASP A 110 -1.60 14.31 6.07
N SER A 111 -1.41 13.00 5.93
CA SER A 111 -1.48 12.31 4.65
C SER A 111 -2.90 11.86 4.30
N MET A 112 -3.12 11.54 3.01
CA MET A 112 -4.39 11.02 2.52
C MET A 112 -4.77 9.69 3.20
N ASP A 113 -3.81 8.77 3.36
CA ASP A 113 -4.03 7.45 3.96
C ASP A 113 -3.56 7.39 5.43
N SER A 114 -3.72 8.47 6.16
CA SER A 114 -3.19 8.65 7.50
C SER A 114 -3.57 7.50 8.47
N ASN A 115 -4.84 7.12 8.54
CA ASN A 115 -5.28 6.04 9.43
C ASN A 115 -4.68 4.68 9.05
N ALA A 116 -4.54 4.39 7.76
CA ALA A 116 -3.91 3.15 7.29
C ALA A 116 -2.40 3.14 7.58
N SER A 117 -1.73 4.24 7.26
CA SER A 117 -0.29 4.41 7.55
C SER A 117 -0.01 4.32 9.03
N PHE A 118 -0.90 4.87 9.85
CA PHE A 118 -0.79 4.86 11.31
C PHE A 118 -0.80 3.43 11.90
N ARG A 119 -1.69 2.55 11.43
CA ARG A 119 -1.71 1.13 11.85
C ARG A 119 -0.35 0.46 11.67
N ASN A 120 0.27 0.66 10.51
CA ASN A 120 1.61 0.14 10.23
C ASN A 120 2.68 0.81 11.09
N THR A 121 2.59 2.14 11.27
CA THR A 121 3.57 2.91 12.04
C THR A 121 3.60 2.51 13.51
N LEU A 122 2.45 2.28 14.13
CA LEU A 122 2.36 1.81 15.51
C LEU A 122 3.10 0.49 15.71
N VAL A 123 2.89 -0.46 14.81
CA VAL A 123 3.56 -1.77 14.88
C VAL A 123 5.08 -1.64 14.65
N LEU A 124 5.47 -0.81 13.68
CA LEU A 124 6.89 -0.55 13.39
C LEU A 124 7.60 0.06 14.61
N GLN A 125 6.97 1.01 15.29
CA GLN A 125 7.54 1.70 16.47
C GLN A 125 7.57 0.82 17.71
N ASP A 126 6.59 -0.06 17.91
CA ASP A 126 6.48 -0.92 19.08
C ASP A 126 7.37 -2.17 18.94
N THR A 127 7.07 -3.04 17.99
CA THR A 127 7.71 -4.36 17.86
C THR A 127 8.68 -4.47 16.69
N GLY A 128 8.64 -3.51 15.76
CA GLY A 128 9.35 -3.60 14.48
C GLY A 128 8.82 -4.73 13.60
N TRP A 129 9.32 -4.81 12.39
CA TRP A 129 8.94 -5.84 11.42
C TRP A 129 10.11 -6.33 10.57
N MET A 130 9.93 -7.51 9.98
CA MET A 130 10.82 -8.05 8.96
C MET A 130 10.08 -7.98 7.63
N VAL A 131 10.50 -7.09 6.74
CA VAL A 131 9.86 -6.86 5.45
C VAL A 131 10.76 -7.23 4.30
N THR A 132 10.13 -7.52 3.16
CA THR A 132 10.79 -7.80 1.88
C THR A 132 10.66 -6.62 0.91
N THR A 133 11.27 -6.77 -0.25
CA THR A 133 11.14 -5.86 -1.39
C THR A 133 10.37 -6.52 -2.53
N LEU A 134 9.85 -5.74 -3.46
CA LEU A 134 9.20 -6.28 -4.67
C LEU A 134 10.16 -7.15 -5.48
N THR A 135 11.45 -6.80 -5.52
CA THR A 135 12.49 -7.57 -6.20
C THR A 135 12.70 -8.95 -5.55
N GLU A 136 12.68 -9.04 -4.21
CA GLU A 136 12.77 -10.32 -3.52
C GLU A 136 11.52 -11.18 -3.77
N VAL A 137 10.33 -10.58 -3.79
CA VAL A 137 9.10 -11.30 -4.17
C VAL A 137 9.25 -11.90 -5.57
N ARG A 138 9.64 -11.07 -6.55
CA ARG A 138 9.84 -11.48 -7.94
C ARG A 138 10.81 -12.65 -8.06
N ASN A 139 11.90 -12.64 -7.32
CA ASN A 139 12.99 -13.57 -7.48
C ASN A 139 12.92 -14.82 -6.57
N ARG A 140 12.17 -14.77 -5.45
CA ARG A 140 12.30 -15.80 -4.40
C ARG A 140 10.99 -16.38 -3.89
N VAL A 141 9.86 -15.69 -4.00
CA VAL A 141 8.61 -16.15 -3.36
C VAL A 141 8.17 -17.50 -3.90
N ASP A 142 7.93 -18.45 -3.02
CA ASP A 142 7.31 -19.74 -3.34
C ASP A 142 5.91 -19.88 -2.73
N LEU A 143 5.62 -19.15 -1.62
CA LEU A 143 4.29 -19.05 -1.05
C LEU A 143 3.97 -17.58 -0.71
N LEU A 144 2.90 -17.05 -1.32
CA LEU A 144 2.35 -15.73 -1.05
C LEU A 144 1.07 -15.88 -0.22
N LEU A 145 1.07 -15.37 1.01
CA LEU A 145 -0.12 -15.29 1.86
C LEU A 145 -0.66 -13.87 1.89
N VAL A 146 -1.81 -13.64 1.30
CA VAL A 146 -2.51 -12.34 1.28
C VAL A 146 -3.52 -12.32 2.41
N VAL A 147 -3.43 -11.34 3.31
CA VAL A 147 -4.26 -11.28 4.51
C VAL A 147 -5.17 -10.05 4.52
N GLY A 148 -6.46 -10.28 4.66
CA GLY A 148 -7.48 -9.24 4.83
C GLY A 148 -7.57 -8.20 3.71
N SER A 149 -6.98 -8.47 2.55
CA SER A 149 -6.82 -7.49 1.47
C SER A 149 -7.19 -8.10 0.12
N ASP A 150 -7.76 -7.29 -0.76
CA ASP A 150 -7.97 -7.64 -2.16
C ASP A 150 -6.94 -6.91 -3.02
N ILE A 151 -5.75 -7.50 -3.14
CA ILE A 151 -4.63 -6.89 -3.86
C ILE A 151 -4.79 -6.95 -5.39
N GLU A 152 -5.67 -7.79 -5.92
CA GLU A 152 -5.99 -7.79 -7.35
C GLU A 152 -6.70 -6.51 -7.77
N ARG A 153 -7.66 -6.06 -6.94
CA ARG A 153 -8.37 -4.81 -7.17
C ARG A 153 -7.47 -3.59 -6.97
N ASP A 154 -6.67 -3.61 -5.89
CA ASP A 154 -5.95 -2.42 -5.44
C ASP A 154 -4.60 -2.24 -6.13
N TYR A 155 -4.00 -3.34 -6.61
CA TYR A 155 -2.69 -3.37 -7.29
C TYR A 155 -2.75 -4.35 -8.48
N PRO A 156 -3.47 -4.03 -9.55
CA PRO A 156 -3.83 -4.98 -10.62
C PRO A 156 -2.64 -5.66 -11.29
N ARG A 157 -1.49 -4.97 -11.38
CA ARG A 157 -0.28 -5.50 -12.04
C ARG A 157 0.70 -6.22 -11.12
N PHE A 158 0.37 -6.33 -9.82
CA PHE A 158 1.26 -6.96 -8.84
C PHE A 158 1.57 -8.42 -9.18
N TYR A 159 0.55 -9.20 -9.56
CA TYR A 159 0.73 -10.61 -9.90
C TYR A 159 1.53 -10.79 -11.17
N GLU A 160 1.17 -10.10 -12.24
CA GLU A 160 1.87 -10.14 -13.52
C GLU A 160 3.35 -9.78 -13.38
N ARG A 161 3.63 -8.68 -12.68
CA ARG A 161 4.97 -8.12 -12.60
C ARG A 161 5.85 -8.79 -11.53
N MET A 162 5.26 -9.26 -10.43
CA MET A 162 6.00 -9.77 -9.28
C MET A 162 5.85 -11.28 -9.08
N VAL A 163 4.64 -11.82 -9.16
CA VAL A 163 4.40 -13.22 -8.81
C VAL A 163 4.57 -14.14 -10.02
N TRP A 164 4.03 -13.77 -11.17
CA TRP A 164 4.08 -14.57 -12.39
C TRP A 164 5.12 -14.12 -13.41
N ASN A 165 6.05 -13.26 -12.99
CA ASN A 165 7.12 -12.80 -13.89
C ASN A 165 8.09 -13.93 -14.19
N LYS A 166 8.31 -14.20 -15.48
CA LYS A 166 9.17 -15.30 -15.96
C LYS A 166 10.66 -15.01 -15.79
N GLU A 167 11.05 -13.75 -15.68
CA GLU A 167 12.43 -13.35 -15.48
C GLU A 167 12.76 -13.37 -13.99
N SER A 168 13.28 -14.46 -13.48
CA SER A 168 13.79 -14.60 -12.12
C SER A 168 15.32 -14.76 -12.14
N MET A 169 15.99 -14.17 -11.16
CA MET A 169 17.46 -14.31 -11.03
C MET A 169 17.92 -15.69 -10.56
N PHE A 170 17.01 -16.54 -10.08
CA PHE A 170 17.35 -17.78 -9.37
C PHE A 170 16.74 -19.05 -10.01
N ASP A 171 16.43 -19.02 -11.30
CA ASP A 171 15.81 -20.14 -12.05
C ASP A 171 14.65 -20.79 -11.28
N GLN A 172 13.86 -19.99 -10.62
CA GLN A 172 12.77 -20.47 -9.81
C GLN A 172 11.62 -20.93 -10.68
N ASP A 173 11.07 -22.12 -10.37
CA ASP A 173 9.83 -22.57 -11.00
C ASP A 173 8.64 -21.72 -10.52
N ILE A 174 8.30 -20.69 -11.31
CA ILE A 174 7.18 -19.80 -11.04
C ILE A 174 5.83 -20.52 -11.00
N GLU A 175 5.71 -21.64 -11.70
CA GLU A 175 4.47 -22.41 -11.78
C GLU A 175 4.21 -23.18 -10.49
N SER A 176 5.26 -23.48 -9.73
CA SER A 176 5.16 -24.10 -8.40
C SER A 176 4.71 -23.13 -7.31
N ARG A 177 4.75 -21.81 -7.57
CA ARG A 177 4.37 -20.78 -6.60
C ARG A 177 2.93 -20.97 -6.13
N GLN A 178 2.71 -20.74 -4.84
CA GLN A 178 1.40 -20.86 -4.22
C GLN A 178 0.91 -19.50 -3.77
N VAL A 179 -0.37 -19.23 -4.04
CA VAL A 179 -1.06 -18.03 -3.54
C VAL A 179 -2.19 -18.47 -2.64
N VAL A 180 -2.23 -17.92 -1.44
CA VAL A 180 -3.28 -18.16 -0.45
C VAL A 180 -3.87 -16.82 -0.01
N TYR A 181 -5.17 -16.70 -0.06
CA TYR A 181 -5.93 -15.60 0.53
C TYR A 181 -6.52 -16.02 1.87
N LEU A 182 -6.30 -15.23 2.90
CA LEU A 182 -6.91 -15.39 4.22
C LEU A 182 -7.75 -14.15 4.56
N GLY A 183 -9.02 -14.35 4.82
CA GLY A 183 -10.00 -13.30 5.10
C GLY A 183 -10.79 -12.90 3.87
N LYS A 184 -10.18 -12.21 2.93
CA LYS A 184 -10.84 -11.75 1.69
C LYS A 184 -10.75 -12.78 0.57
N THR A 185 -11.72 -12.70 -0.34
CA THR A 185 -11.68 -13.40 -1.63
C THR A 185 -11.17 -12.42 -2.70
N PRO A 186 -10.27 -12.83 -3.60
CA PRO A 186 -9.85 -11.98 -4.70
C PRO A 186 -11.01 -11.62 -5.63
N SER A 187 -11.01 -10.41 -6.17
CA SER A 187 -12.08 -9.91 -7.04
C SER A 187 -11.96 -10.33 -8.51
N GLY A 188 -10.80 -10.82 -8.91
CA GLY A 188 -10.47 -11.21 -10.28
C GLY A 188 -9.76 -12.56 -10.37
N ASP A 189 -9.04 -12.76 -11.44
CA ASP A 189 -8.29 -14.00 -11.72
C ASP A 189 -6.77 -13.78 -11.80
N ALA A 190 -6.25 -12.60 -11.45
CA ALA A 190 -4.83 -12.28 -11.56
C ALA A 190 -3.94 -13.15 -10.65
N SER A 191 -4.48 -13.65 -9.53
CA SER A 191 -3.80 -14.61 -8.65
C SER A 191 -3.79 -16.05 -9.17
N THR A 192 -4.49 -16.32 -10.27
CA THR A 192 -4.44 -17.63 -10.94
C THR A 192 -3.10 -17.78 -11.67
N SER A 193 -2.43 -18.90 -11.48
CA SER A 193 -1.15 -19.14 -12.15
C SER A 193 -1.31 -19.20 -13.67
N PRO A 194 -0.22 -19.02 -14.44
CA PRO A 194 -0.26 -19.14 -15.89
C PRO A 194 -0.77 -20.52 -16.41
N GLN A 195 -0.70 -21.55 -15.57
CA GLN A 195 -1.23 -22.90 -15.86
C GLN A 195 -2.69 -23.11 -15.40
N GLY A 196 -3.35 -22.07 -14.90
CA GLY A 196 -4.75 -22.13 -14.46
C GLY A 196 -4.97 -22.64 -13.02
N LYS A 197 -3.92 -22.77 -12.20
CA LYS A 197 -4.06 -23.09 -10.78
C LYS A 197 -4.57 -21.86 -10.03
N LYS A 198 -5.77 -21.95 -9.48
CA LYS A 198 -6.39 -20.89 -8.69
C LYS A 198 -5.72 -20.72 -7.34
N ALA A 199 -5.75 -19.50 -6.81
CA ALA A 199 -5.38 -19.24 -5.43
C ALA A 199 -6.25 -20.03 -4.45
N GLN A 200 -5.66 -20.52 -3.37
CA GLN A 200 -6.41 -21.06 -2.24
C GLN A 200 -7.08 -19.91 -1.49
N VAL A 201 -8.36 -20.05 -1.16
CA VAL A 201 -9.11 -19.03 -0.40
C VAL A 201 -9.60 -19.63 0.90
N ILE A 202 -9.26 -18.96 2.01
CA ILE A 202 -9.74 -19.26 3.36
C ILE A 202 -10.45 -17.99 3.83
N ALA A 203 -11.74 -17.88 3.49
CA ALA A 203 -12.52 -16.66 3.73
C ALA A 203 -13.01 -16.59 5.18
N CYS A 204 -13.01 -15.40 5.76
CA CYS A 204 -13.71 -15.03 6.98
C CYS A 204 -14.09 -13.55 6.96
N ASP A 205 -15.04 -13.18 7.79
CA ASP A 205 -15.37 -11.77 7.98
C ASP A 205 -14.24 -11.02 8.70
N ASP A 206 -14.11 -9.74 8.41
CA ASP A 206 -13.08 -8.87 8.99
C ASP A 206 -13.10 -8.88 10.53
N ALA A 207 -14.29 -8.99 11.14
CA ALA A 207 -14.46 -9.07 12.59
C ALA A 207 -13.75 -10.27 13.23
N TYR A 208 -13.59 -11.38 12.52
CA TYR A 208 -12.93 -12.58 13.00
C TYR A 208 -11.46 -12.70 12.62
N LEU A 209 -10.98 -11.83 11.74
CA LEU A 209 -9.60 -11.89 11.25
C LEU A 209 -8.55 -11.82 12.38
N PRO A 210 -8.70 -11.00 13.44
CA PRO A 210 -7.78 -10.98 14.59
C PRO A 210 -7.65 -12.34 15.28
N GLU A 211 -8.79 -13.01 15.54
CA GLU A 211 -8.80 -14.33 16.18
C GLU A 211 -8.20 -15.40 15.28
N VAL A 212 -8.56 -15.39 13.99
CA VAL A 212 -8.03 -16.32 12.97
C VAL A 212 -6.53 -16.19 12.88
N MET A 213 -5.99 -14.97 12.85
CA MET A 213 -4.56 -14.72 12.82
C MET A 213 -3.85 -15.17 14.09
N SER A 214 -4.45 -14.98 15.25
CA SER A 214 -3.93 -15.44 16.54
C SER A 214 -3.82 -16.96 16.58
N VAL A 215 -4.86 -17.67 16.10
CA VAL A 215 -4.86 -19.14 16.00
C VAL A 215 -3.82 -19.63 14.99
N LEU A 216 -3.73 -19.02 13.80
CA LEU A 216 -2.72 -19.36 12.79
C LEU A 216 -1.30 -19.20 13.37
N ARG A 217 -1.01 -18.09 14.06
CA ARG A 217 0.27 -17.87 14.71
C ARG A 217 0.56 -18.92 15.79
N ALA A 218 -0.43 -19.30 16.62
CA ALA A 218 -0.28 -20.34 17.63
C ALA A 218 0.11 -21.69 16.99
N LEU A 219 -0.52 -22.04 15.86
CA LEU A 219 -0.23 -23.25 15.10
C LEU A 219 1.18 -23.21 14.46
N VAL A 220 1.60 -22.05 13.92
CA VAL A 220 2.97 -21.83 13.43
C VAL A 220 3.98 -22.10 14.54
N LYS A 221 3.70 -21.69 15.79
CA LYS A 221 4.53 -21.96 16.98
C LYS A 221 4.42 -23.39 17.50
N GLY A 222 3.73 -24.28 16.81
CA GLY A 222 3.53 -25.68 17.23
C GLY A 222 2.64 -25.85 18.45
N LYS A 223 1.78 -24.85 18.78
CA LYS A 223 0.84 -24.96 19.89
C LYS A 223 -0.40 -25.75 19.49
N THR A 224 -0.93 -26.51 20.42
CA THR A 224 -2.21 -27.22 20.23
C THR A 224 -3.38 -26.27 20.49
N VAL A 225 -4.31 -26.21 19.56
CA VAL A 225 -5.55 -25.42 19.67
C VAL A 225 -6.72 -26.39 19.88
N GLN A 226 -7.46 -26.23 20.98
CA GLN A 226 -8.58 -27.12 21.33
C GLN A 226 -9.88 -26.82 20.57
N ALA A 227 -10.03 -25.57 20.06
CA ALA A 227 -11.19 -25.19 19.27
C ALA A 227 -11.23 -25.98 17.95
N LYS A 228 -12.44 -26.35 17.51
CA LYS A 228 -12.63 -26.99 16.19
C LYS A 228 -12.71 -25.97 15.06
N GLN A 229 -13.20 -24.78 15.36
CA GLN A 229 -13.41 -23.69 14.41
C GLN A 229 -13.06 -22.34 15.06
N VAL A 230 -12.67 -21.39 14.25
CA VAL A 230 -12.47 -19.97 14.59
C VAL A 230 -12.91 -19.12 13.41
N GLY A 231 -13.76 -18.12 13.64
CA GLY A 231 -14.29 -17.25 12.57
C GLY A 231 -14.97 -18.02 11.42
N GLY A 232 -15.61 -19.15 11.73
CA GLY A 232 -16.22 -20.03 10.73
C GLY A 232 -15.23 -20.95 9.99
N ILE A 233 -13.92 -20.81 10.23
CA ILE A 233 -12.86 -21.62 9.58
C ILE A 233 -12.53 -22.82 10.48
N ALA A 234 -12.44 -24.01 9.89
CA ALA A 234 -11.95 -25.19 10.59
C ALA A 234 -10.47 -25.01 11.00
N VAL A 235 -10.13 -25.28 12.26
CA VAL A 235 -8.74 -25.16 12.74
C VAL A 235 -7.79 -26.08 11.98
N THR A 236 -8.27 -27.21 11.45
CA THR A 236 -7.49 -28.10 10.56
C THR A 236 -7.06 -27.42 9.27
N ALA A 237 -7.88 -26.53 8.68
CA ALA A 237 -7.48 -25.75 7.49
C ALA A 237 -6.37 -24.74 7.82
N LEU A 238 -6.44 -24.10 8.99
CA LEU A 238 -5.36 -23.22 9.46
C LEU A 238 -4.09 -24.01 9.82
N ALA A 239 -4.23 -25.23 10.35
CA ALA A 239 -3.09 -26.10 10.60
C ALA A 239 -2.39 -26.50 9.29
N THR A 240 -3.15 -26.81 8.23
CA THR A 240 -2.58 -27.06 6.89
C THR A 240 -1.83 -25.82 6.38
N LEU A 241 -2.41 -24.63 6.51
CA LEU A 241 -1.74 -23.38 6.12
C LEU A 241 -0.47 -23.14 6.94
N ALA A 242 -0.49 -23.39 8.24
CA ALA A 242 0.70 -23.27 9.09
C ALA A 242 1.83 -24.21 8.63
N GLU A 243 1.50 -25.43 8.24
CA GLU A 243 2.50 -26.37 7.69
C GLU A 243 3.01 -25.94 6.31
N GLN A 244 2.15 -25.43 5.43
CA GLN A 244 2.56 -24.86 4.14
C GLN A 244 3.57 -23.71 4.35
N LEU A 245 3.28 -22.78 5.29
CA LEU A 245 4.18 -21.67 5.62
C LEU A 245 5.54 -22.14 6.18
N LYS A 246 5.55 -23.18 7.02
CA LYS A 246 6.80 -23.77 7.56
C LYS A 246 7.62 -24.48 6.50
N GLN A 247 6.98 -25.10 5.50
CA GLN A 247 7.64 -25.84 4.41
C GLN A 247 8.11 -24.92 3.29
N ALA A 248 7.54 -23.72 3.17
CA ALA A 248 7.96 -22.74 2.18
C ALA A 248 9.43 -22.35 2.41
N LYS A 249 10.19 -22.24 1.31
CA LYS A 249 11.59 -21.78 1.35
C LYS A 249 11.66 -20.28 1.55
N TYR A 250 10.69 -19.56 0.97
CA TYR A 250 10.56 -18.11 1.10
C TYR A 250 9.09 -17.69 1.03
N SER A 251 8.44 -17.64 2.16
CA SER A 251 7.06 -17.15 2.22
C SER A 251 7.00 -15.63 2.36
N VAL A 252 6.00 -15.02 1.75
CA VAL A 252 5.73 -13.58 1.88
C VAL A 252 4.31 -13.37 2.35
N VAL A 253 4.15 -12.67 3.46
CA VAL A 253 2.85 -12.29 4.03
C VAL A 253 2.53 -10.87 3.60
N VAL A 254 1.49 -10.72 2.78
CA VAL A 254 1.09 -9.45 2.17
C VAL A 254 -0.16 -8.90 2.82
N TRP A 255 -0.17 -7.62 3.12
CA TRP A 255 -1.36 -6.89 3.57
C TRP A 255 -1.38 -5.45 3.05
N ALA A 256 -2.57 -4.89 2.91
CA ALA A 256 -2.77 -3.46 2.71
C ALA A 256 -3.47 -2.88 3.94
N ALA A 257 -2.81 -2.01 4.69
CA ALA A 257 -3.38 -1.48 5.93
C ALA A 257 -4.68 -0.69 5.71
N SER A 258 -4.88 -0.14 4.51
CA SER A 258 -6.13 0.52 4.10
C SER A 258 -7.32 -0.44 3.97
N SER A 259 -7.06 -1.73 3.74
CA SER A 259 -8.10 -2.77 3.67
C SER A 259 -8.49 -3.31 5.05
N LEU A 260 -7.63 -3.18 6.06
CA LEU A 260 -7.87 -3.61 7.43
C LEU A 260 -8.62 -2.51 8.21
N ASN A 261 -9.87 -2.25 7.81
CA ASN A 261 -10.64 -1.13 8.34
C ASN A 261 -11.64 -1.58 9.42
N PHE A 262 -11.12 -2.05 10.55
CA PHE A 262 -11.86 -2.42 11.75
C PHE A 262 -11.12 -1.95 13.00
N GLU A 263 -11.80 -1.95 14.13
CA GLU A 263 -11.25 -1.49 15.40
C GLU A 263 -10.04 -2.34 15.82
N HIS A 264 -8.98 -1.69 16.29
CA HIS A 264 -7.72 -2.32 16.70
C HIS A 264 -7.04 -3.18 15.61
N ALA A 265 -7.19 -2.80 14.34
CA ALA A 265 -6.56 -3.51 13.23
C ALA A 265 -5.02 -3.50 13.29
N GLU A 266 -4.40 -2.54 14.01
CA GLU A 266 -2.97 -2.52 14.30
C GLU A 266 -2.51 -3.78 15.05
N THR A 267 -3.34 -4.35 15.94
CA THR A 267 -3.00 -5.60 16.64
C THR A 267 -2.98 -6.81 15.71
N THR A 268 -3.81 -6.78 14.66
CA THR A 268 -3.76 -7.80 13.59
C THR A 268 -2.46 -7.67 12.78
N VAL A 269 -2.07 -6.44 12.41
CA VAL A 269 -0.78 -6.20 11.75
C VAL A 269 0.38 -6.64 12.65
N GLN A 270 0.33 -6.38 13.94
CA GLN A 270 1.31 -6.86 14.90
C GLN A 270 1.39 -8.39 14.92
N THR A 271 0.25 -9.07 14.94
CA THR A 271 0.19 -10.54 14.91
C THR A 271 0.78 -11.10 13.61
N LEU A 272 0.56 -10.44 12.45
CA LEU A 272 1.21 -10.78 11.18
C LEU A 272 2.74 -10.66 11.29
N CYS A 273 3.23 -9.53 11.78
CA CYS A 273 4.66 -9.27 11.92
C CYS A 273 5.33 -10.26 12.87
N GLU A 274 4.68 -10.55 13.98
CA GLU A 274 5.15 -11.53 14.96
C GLU A 274 5.13 -12.97 14.42
N MET A 275 4.12 -13.34 13.60
CA MET A 275 4.10 -14.64 12.91
C MET A 275 5.26 -14.77 11.92
N VAL A 276 5.58 -13.71 11.19
CA VAL A 276 6.76 -13.66 10.31
C VAL A 276 8.05 -13.90 11.11
N LYS A 277 8.20 -13.28 12.28
CA LYS A 277 9.36 -13.53 13.17
C LYS A 277 9.40 -14.98 13.65
N ASP A 278 8.26 -15.53 14.07
CA ASP A 278 8.16 -16.93 14.52
C ASP A 278 8.56 -17.92 13.40
N LEU A 279 8.14 -17.68 12.14
CA LEU A 279 8.53 -18.47 10.97
C LEU A 279 10.03 -18.42 10.69
N ASN A 280 10.66 -17.27 10.88
CA ASN A 280 12.11 -17.10 10.68
C ASN A 280 12.99 -17.87 11.66
N LEU A 281 12.42 -18.55 12.66
CA LEU A 281 13.14 -19.49 13.51
C LEU A 281 13.50 -20.79 12.77
N THR A 282 12.74 -21.17 11.74
CA THR A 282 12.89 -22.45 11.03
C THR A 282 12.98 -22.35 9.52
N THR A 283 12.43 -21.31 8.92
CA THR A 283 12.45 -21.07 7.47
C THR A 283 12.68 -19.59 7.19
N ARG A 284 12.45 -19.12 5.97
CA ARG A 284 12.48 -17.70 5.62
C ARG A 284 11.10 -17.19 5.31
N SER A 285 10.70 -16.14 6.01
CA SER A 285 9.43 -15.46 5.81
C SER A 285 9.59 -13.95 5.97
N ASN A 286 8.89 -13.18 5.17
CA ASN A 286 8.90 -11.71 5.29
C ASN A 286 7.51 -11.13 5.09
N GLY A 287 7.28 -9.96 5.68
CA GLY A 287 6.09 -9.15 5.42
C GLY A 287 6.23 -8.29 4.17
N LEU A 288 5.13 -7.95 3.55
CA LEU A 288 5.05 -6.95 2.48
C LEU A 288 3.82 -6.07 2.71
N PRO A 289 3.99 -4.94 3.41
CA PRO A 289 2.91 -3.95 3.51
C PRO A 289 2.77 -3.22 2.17
N LEU A 290 1.59 -3.30 1.57
CA LEU A 290 1.26 -2.58 0.35
C LEU A 290 0.56 -1.27 0.65
N GLY A 291 0.83 -0.25 -0.15
CA GLY A 291 0.26 1.10 -0.03
C GLY A 291 0.82 2.04 -1.10
N GLY A 292 0.57 3.35 -0.94
CA GLY A 292 1.25 4.37 -1.72
C GLY A 292 0.53 4.86 -2.96
N LYS A 293 -0.77 4.65 -3.06
CA LYS A 293 -1.58 5.29 -4.12
C LYS A 293 -1.38 6.80 -4.09
N GLU A 294 -1.31 7.41 -5.27
CA GLU A 294 -1.24 8.87 -5.47
C GLU A 294 -0.09 9.57 -4.71
N GLY A 295 0.95 8.84 -4.31
CA GLY A 295 2.10 9.39 -3.61
C GLY A 295 1.90 9.58 -2.10
N SER A 296 0.88 8.99 -1.46
CA SER A 296 0.66 9.09 -0.01
C SER A 296 1.83 8.57 0.82
N ILE A 297 2.48 7.47 0.41
CA ILE A 297 3.70 6.97 1.07
C ILE A 297 4.88 7.92 0.85
N THR A 298 5.01 8.54 -0.33
CA THR A 298 6.04 9.55 -0.59
C THR A 298 5.90 10.71 0.38
N ALA A 299 4.69 11.20 0.59
CA ALA A 299 4.41 12.27 1.56
C ALA A 299 4.82 11.88 2.98
N ASN A 300 4.51 10.66 3.43
CA ASN A 300 4.93 10.14 4.74
C ASN A 300 6.47 10.05 4.88
N TYR A 301 7.16 9.55 3.87
CA TYR A 301 8.62 9.44 3.90
C TYR A 301 9.31 10.80 3.90
N VAL A 302 8.79 11.76 3.12
CA VAL A 302 9.32 13.13 3.12
C VAL A 302 9.09 13.79 4.48
N ALA A 303 7.94 13.61 5.10
CA ALA A 303 7.67 14.11 6.45
C ALA A 303 8.66 13.52 7.47
N ALA A 304 8.84 12.20 7.47
CA ALA A 304 9.79 11.53 8.37
C ALA A 304 11.23 12.01 8.15
N TRP A 305 11.64 12.16 6.91
CA TRP A 305 12.97 12.64 6.55
C TRP A 305 13.22 14.09 6.98
N GLN A 306 12.23 14.99 6.82
CA GLN A 306 12.39 16.41 7.11
C GLN A 306 12.16 16.79 8.57
N SER A 307 11.26 16.08 9.28
CA SER A 307 10.86 16.41 10.65
C SER A 307 11.30 15.37 11.68
N GLY A 308 11.70 14.17 11.27
CA GLY A 308 11.90 13.02 12.15
C GLY A 308 10.61 12.26 12.47
N PHE A 309 9.45 12.73 12.00
CA PHE A 309 8.15 12.13 12.24
C PHE A 309 7.41 11.83 10.94
N PRO A 310 6.60 10.75 10.88
CA PRO A 310 5.68 10.54 9.77
C PRO A 310 4.59 11.63 9.79
N MET A 311 3.64 11.59 8.86
CA MET A 311 2.49 12.50 8.85
C MET A 311 1.74 12.51 10.20
N ARG A 312 0.84 13.45 10.41
CA ARG A 312 0.28 13.95 11.67
C ARG A 312 1.29 14.75 12.47
N THR A 313 2.15 15.47 11.76
CA THR A 313 3.14 16.35 12.38
C THR A 313 2.55 17.73 12.60
N ASN A 314 2.69 18.25 13.81
CA ASN A 314 2.20 19.56 14.23
C ASN A 314 3.36 20.54 14.40
N PHE A 315 3.27 21.71 13.79
CA PHE A 315 4.29 22.79 13.90
C PHE A 315 3.85 23.97 14.78
N ASN A 316 2.75 23.85 15.52
CA ASN A 316 2.18 24.96 16.29
C ASN A 316 3.17 25.58 17.30
N ARG A 317 4.07 24.77 17.85
CA ARG A 317 5.10 25.22 18.81
C ARG A 317 6.35 25.82 18.14
N GLY A 318 6.41 25.89 16.79
CA GLY A 318 7.57 26.37 16.05
C GLY A 318 8.66 25.31 15.84
N TYR A 319 8.37 24.05 16.13
CA TYR A 319 9.16 22.87 15.83
C TYR A 319 8.22 21.70 15.56
N PRO A 320 8.67 20.65 14.83
CA PRO A 320 7.84 19.47 14.60
C PRO A 320 7.54 18.75 15.91
N ASP A 321 6.26 18.48 16.14
CA ASP A 321 5.72 17.72 17.25
C ASP A 321 4.81 16.63 16.72
N TYR A 322 4.83 15.47 17.36
CA TYR A 322 4.11 14.28 16.88
C TYR A 322 3.26 13.69 17.99
N ASP A 323 1.96 13.85 17.82
CA ASP A 323 0.96 13.21 18.65
C ASP A 323 -0.05 12.51 17.71
N PRO A 324 0.05 11.21 17.56
CA PRO A 324 -0.78 10.46 16.63
C PRO A 324 -2.22 10.22 17.12
N TYR A 325 -2.53 10.50 18.41
CA TYR A 325 -3.83 10.21 19.04
C TYR A 325 -4.74 11.42 19.13
#